data_723c935d7d4e91ea7d94a0c66b5eca61
#
_entry.id   723c935d7d4e91ea7d94a0c66b5eca61
#
_cell.length_a   1.000
_cell.length_b   1.000
_cell.length_c   1.000
_cell.angle_alpha   90.00
_cell.angle_beta   90.00
_cell.angle_gamma   90.00
#
_symmetry.space_group_name_H-M   'P 1'
#
loop_
_entity.id
_entity.type
_entity.pdbx_description
1 polymer ?
#
loop_
_entity_poly.entity_id
_entity_poly.type
_entity_poly.pdbx_seq_one_letter_code
_entity_poly.pdbx_strand_id
1 'polypeptide(L)'
;MKNLSMDLLRAFVSVAQLGSFTRAGELIGRSQPAVTLKIKRLEELVDETLFMRSGKSLELSEAGQSLYDYANQILALNDLAISQFAKSAVAGKIRLGIPSEFATILLPKIVSRFAKAYPNVTLEVNCELSKHLLTKAGKAKHDVILALGDESSDKNSDLIKTDDLVWVASSKQNPLKVEIMPLIVAAEGCIYRQRAIQRLDRSELPWQIVYTNPDLTGIQYAIQEGLGVTVLAKSTVPNNLQILPKSPKFPDLGNVGINLICDANKRGDQAVKLLIGFLKTSLA
;
A
#
# COMPACT_ATOMS: atom_id res chain seq x y z
N MET A 1 27.35 -2.98 -22.96
CA MET A 1 26.47 -3.17 -21.77
C MET A 1 25.21 -2.31 -21.95
N LYS A 2 24.03 -2.88 -21.78
CA LYS A 2 22.77 -2.13 -21.78
C LYS A 2 22.59 -1.48 -20.40
N ASN A 3 22.33 -0.17 -20.34
CA ASN A 3 22.14 0.56 -19.07
C ASN A 3 20.75 1.19 -19.03
N LEU A 4 20.03 1.00 -17.93
CA LEU A 4 18.74 1.64 -17.67
C LEU A 4 18.96 3.07 -17.18
N SER A 5 18.43 4.05 -17.92
CA SER A 5 18.47 5.45 -17.51
C SER A 5 17.42 5.74 -16.44
N MET A 6 17.79 6.45 -15.35
CA MET A 6 16.86 6.90 -14.32
C MET A 6 15.71 7.74 -14.89
N ASP A 7 15.99 8.51 -15.93
CA ASP A 7 15.00 9.36 -16.60
C ASP A 7 13.95 8.54 -17.38
N LEU A 8 14.37 7.43 -17.99
CA LEU A 8 13.46 6.48 -18.65
C LEU A 8 12.62 5.75 -17.61
N LEU A 9 13.24 5.29 -16.51
CA LEU A 9 12.54 4.59 -15.43
C LEU A 9 11.52 5.50 -14.73
N ARG A 10 11.84 6.77 -14.46
CA ARG A 10 10.87 7.72 -13.90
C ARG A 10 9.67 7.93 -14.81
N ALA A 11 9.88 8.10 -16.10
CA ALA A 11 8.79 8.23 -17.06
C ALA A 11 7.93 6.96 -17.08
N PHE A 12 8.54 5.78 -17.10
CA PHE A 12 7.86 4.49 -17.10
C PHE A 12 6.99 4.30 -15.85
N VAL A 13 7.55 4.48 -14.65
CA VAL A 13 6.83 4.37 -13.38
C VAL A 13 5.67 5.37 -13.33
N SER A 14 5.88 6.62 -13.77
CA SER A 14 4.82 7.64 -13.79
C SER A 14 3.65 7.26 -14.72
N VAL A 15 3.95 6.69 -15.91
CA VAL A 15 2.90 6.22 -16.83
C VAL A 15 2.14 5.03 -16.24
N ALA A 16 2.84 4.09 -15.61
CA ALA A 16 2.23 2.92 -14.97
C ALA A 16 1.28 3.33 -13.83
N GLN A 17 1.72 4.25 -12.97
CA GLN A 17 0.92 4.73 -11.82
C GLN A 17 -0.33 5.51 -12.24
N LEU A 18 -0.23 6.30 -13.30
CA LEU A 18 -1.31 7.19 -13.72
C LEU A 18 -2.21 6.58 -14.81
N GLY A 19 -1.80 5.47 -15.43
CA GLY A 19 -2.50 4.86 -16.55
C GLY A 19 -2.65 5.81 -17.76
N SER A 20 -1.79 6.84 -17.87
CA SER A 20 -1.94 7.90 -18.87
C SER A 20 -0.61 8.59 -19.20
N PHE A 21 -0.24 8.59 -20.46
CA PHE A 21 0.94 9.31 -20.94
C PHE A 21 0.83 10.83 -20.77
N THR A 22 -0.35 11.39 -20.94
CA THR A 22 -0.60 12.84 -20.77
C THR A 22 -0.40 13.25 -19.32
N ARG A 23 -1.08 12.57 -18.38
CA ARG A 23 -0.97 12.85 -16.94
C ARG A 23 0.45 12.60 -16.42
N ALA A 24 1.14 11.58 -16.92
CA ALA A 24 2.54 11.34 -16.60
C ALA A 24 3.43 12.48 -17.09
N GLY A 25 3.19 13.00 -18.31
CA GLY A 25 3.88 14.15 -18.83
C GLY A 25 3.74 15.40 -17.96
N GLU A 26 2.51 15.72 -17.57
CA GLU A 26 2.22 16.81 -16.63
C GLU A 26 2.97 16.64 -15.30
N LEU A 27 2.97 15.44 -14.74
CA LEU A 27 3.63 15.14 -13.46
C LEU A 27 5.15 15.36 -13.53
N ILE A 28 5.80 14.91 -14.62
CA ILE A 28 7.27 15.01 -14.76
C ILE A 28 7.74 16.26 -15.50
N GLY A 29 6.85 17.21 -15.80
CA GLY A 29 7.16 18.45 -16.50
C GLY A 29 7.62 18.24 -17.95
N ARG A 30 7.02 17.28 -18.66
CA ARG A 30 7.33 16.94 -20.06
C ARG A 30 6.05 16.85 -20.90
N SER A 31 6.18 17.05 -22.21
CA SER A 31 5.07 16.85 -23.12
C SER A 31 4.75 15.34 -23.29
N GLN A 32 3.49 15.02 -23.60
CA GLN A 32 3.07 13.64 -23.85
C GLN A 32 3.90 12.95 -24.94
N PRO A 33 4.25 13.57 -26.11
CA PRO A 33 5.13 12.97 -27.09
C PRO A 33 6.52 12.63 -26.55
N ALA A 34 7.08 13.50 -25.67
CA ALA A 34 8.37 13.24 -25.05
C ALA A 34 8.31 12.01 -24.11
N VAL A 35 7.23 11.87 -23.34
CA VAL A 35 7.02 10.67 -22.51
C VAL A 35 6.87 9.42 -23.35
N THR A 36 6.07 9.48 -24.45
CA THR A 36 5.91 8.35 -25.37
C THR A 36 7.24 7.91 -25.97
N LEU A 37 8.08 8.86 -26.38
CA LEU A 37 9.40 8.57 -26.91
C LEU A 37 10.31 7.89 -25.85
N LYS A 38 10.23 8.33 -24.60
CA LYS A 38 10.99 7.70 -23.51
C LYS A 38 10.56 6.26 -23.28
N ILE A 39 9.26 5.99 -23.26
CA ILE A 39 8.74 4.61 -23.11
C ILE A 39 9.21 3.75 -24.29
N LYS A 40 9.05 4.23 -25.51
CA LYS A 40 9.51 3.50 -26.69
C LYS A 40 11.01 3.15 -26.62
N ARG A 41 11.86 4.11 -26.23
CA ARG A 41 13.30 3.86 -26.03
C ARG A 41 13.57 2.83 -24.91
N LEU A 42 12.77 2.82 -23.87
CA LEU A 42 12.90 1.84 -22.80
C LEU A 42 12.52 0.44 -23.29
N GLU A 43 11.42 0.30 -24.04
CA GLU A 43 10.98 -0.94 -24.67
C GLU A 43 12.04 -1.46 -25.67
N GLU A 44 12.61 -0.60 -26.51
CA GLU A 44 13.72 -0.94 -27.41
C GLU A 44 14.96 -1.41 -26.62
N LEU A 45 15.24 -0.80 -25.47
CA LEU A 45 16.39 -1.17 -24.64
C LEU A 45 16.24 -2.55 -23.99
N VAL A 46 15.04 -2.87 -23.51
CA VAL A 46 14.76 -4.16 -22.84
C VAL A 46 14.32 -5.23 -23.83
N ASP A 47 14.00 -4.85 -25.07
CA ASP A 47 13.49 -5.70 -26.15
C ASP A 47 12.15 -6.36 -25.82
N GLU A 48 11.29 -5.63 -25.09
CA GLU A 48 9.98 -6.09 -24.65
C GLU A 48 8.97 -4.95 -24.68
N THR A 49 7.70 -5.25 -24.93
CA THR A 49 6.59 -4.32 -24.81
C THR A 49 6.18 -4.24 -23.33
N LEU A 50 6.20 -3.04 -22.75
CA LEU A 50 5.94 -2.83 -21.34
C LEU A 50 4.48 -2.44 -21.05
N PHE A 51 3.78 -1.89 -22.03
CA PHE A 51 2.38 -1.49 -21.91
C PHE A 51 1.49 -2.16 -22.94
N MET A 52 0.30 -2.57 -22.50
CA MET A 52 -0.76 -3.10 -23.37
C MET A 52 -2.00 -2.22 -23.26
N ARG A 53 -2.81 -2.20 -24.32
CA ARG A 53 -4.14 -1.59 -24.30
C ARG A 53 -5.19 -2.67 -24.06
N SER A 54 -5.92 -2.55 -22.95
CA SER A 54 -7.09 -3.36 -22.65
C SER A 54 -8.34 -2.48 -22.80
N GLY A 55 -8.93 -2.50 -23.98
CA GLY A 55 -10.07 -1.62 -24.32
C GLY A 55 -9.67 -0.13 -24.26
N LYS A 56 -10.20 0.60 -23.28
CA LYS A 56 -9.89 2.03 -23.02
C LYS A 56 -8.79 2.25 -21.98
N SER A 57 -8.33 1.20 -21.30
CA SER A 57 -7.31 1.28 -20.26
C SER A 57 -5.91 1.01 -20.81
N LEU A 58 -4.91 1.62 -20.18
CA LEU A 58 -3.51 1.35 -20.37
C LEU A 58 -3.03 0.50 -19.19
N GLU A 59 -2.53 -0.70 -19.49
CA GLU A 59 -2.12 -1.67 -18.46
C GLU A 59 -0.68 -2.11 -18.70
N LEU A 60 0.00 -2.58 -17.66
CA LEU A 60 1.33 -3.17 -17.80
C LEU A 60 1.22 -4.56 -18.44
N SER A 61 2.16 -4.90 -19.30
CA SER A 61 2.41 -6.27 -19.72
C SER A 61 3.04 -7.09 -18.60
N GLU A 62 3.22 -8.38 -18.75
CA GLU A 62 3.96 -9.22 -17.80
C GLU A 62 5.41 -8.73 -17.63
N ALA A 63 6.10 -8.41 -18.75
CA ALA A 63 7.41 -7.79 -18.73
C ALA A 63 7.39 -6.41 -18.09
N GLY A 64 6.34 -5.62 -18.37
CA GLY A 64 6.10 -4.33 -17.73
C GLY A 64 5.95 -4.43 -16.21
N GLN A 65 5.19 -5.40 -15.71
CA GLN A 65 5.03 -5.63 -14.28
C GLN A 65 6.36 -6.00 -13.62
N SER A 66 7.12 -6.91 -14.24
CA SER A 66 8.45 -7.29 -13.74
C SER A 66 9.41 -6.09 -13.69
N LEU A 67 9.46 -5.31 -14.77
CA LEU A 67 10.31 -4.11 -14.81
C LEU A 67 9.84 -3.04 -13.81
N TYR A 68 8.54 -2.92 -13.57
CA TYR A 68 7.99 -1.94 -12.63
C TYR A 68 8.51 -2.14 -11.21
N ASP A 69 8.59 -3.39 -10.76
CA ASP A 69 9.10 -3.73 -9.43
C ASP A 69 10.60 -3.39 -9.29
N TYR A 70 11.41 -3.72 -10.33
CA TYR A 70 12.82 -3.35 -10.36
C TYR A 70 13.02 -1.83 -10.51
N ALA A 71 12.23 -1.16 -11.34
CA ALA A 71 12.34 0.28 -11.57
C ALA A 71 12.10 1.07 -10.27
N ASN A 72 11.10 0.69 -9.48
CA ASN A 72 10.84 1.30 -8.18
C ASN A 72 12.02 1.11 -7.21
N GLN A 73 12.63 -0.08 -7.17
CA GLN A 73 13.80 -0.34 -6.33
C GLN A 73 15.02 0.47 -6.76
N ILE A 74 15.31 0.53 -8.06
CA ILE A 74 16.44 1.27 -8.63
C ILE A 74 16.28 2.77 -8.36
N LEU A 75 15.09 3.32 -8.63
CA LEU A 75 14.81 4.74 -8.38
C LEU A 75 14.91 5.09 -6.90
N ALA A 76 14.41 4.23 -6.03
CA ALA A 76 14.53 4.43 -4.59
C ALA A 76 15.99 4.41 -4.11
N LEU A 77 16.83 3.52 -4.65
CA LEU A 77 18.26 3.48 -4.33
C LEU A 77 19.00 4.71 -4.87
N ASN A 78 18.67 5.13 -6.10
CA ASN A 78 19.23 6.36 -6.67
C ASN A 78 18.89 7.59 -5.82
N ASP A 79 17.63 7.72 -5.40
CA ASP A 79 17.19 8.86 -4.61
C ASP A 79 17.81 8.84 -3.21
N LEU A 80 17.98 7.66 -2.63
CA LEU A 80 18.73 7.47 -1.38
C LEU A 80 20.19 7.89 -1.54
N ALA A 81 20.86 7.46 -2.60
CA ALA A 81 22.25 7.82 -2.87
C ALA A 81 22.42 9.34 -3.01
N ILE A 82 21.57 9.99 -3.81
CA ILE A 82 21.60 11.45 -3.99
C ILE A 82 21.34 12.16 -2.65
N SER A 83 20.39 11.66 -1.84
CA SER A 83 20.06 12.29 -0.56
C SER A 83 21.21 12.26 0.46
N GLN A 84 22.09 11.27 0.39
CA GLN A 84 23.28 11.20 1.26
C GLN A 84 24.31 12.31 0.95
N PHE A 85 24.38 12.78 -0.29
CA PHE A 85 25.27 13.87 -0.69
C PHE A 85 24.63 15.25 -0.62
N ALA A 86 23.30 15.31 -0.69
CA ALA A 86 22.58 16.52 -0.34
C ALA A 86 22.78 16.71 1.17
N LYS A 87 23.57 17.72 1.57
CA LYS A 87 23.61 18.17 2.98
C LYS A 87 22.17 18.54 3.34
N SER A 88 21.42 17.56 3.84
CA SER A 88 20.00 17.74 4.12
C SER A 88 19.89 18.69 5.32
N ALA A 89 19.72 19.96 5.04
CA ALA A 89 19.34 20.95 6.04
C ALA A 89 17.89 20.70 6.54
N VAL A 90 17.23 19.70 5.99
CA VAL A 90 15.86 19.35 6.38
C VAL A 90 15.88 18.66 7.73
N ALA A 91 15.35 19.36 8.72
CA ALA A 91 15.17 18.87 10.07
C ALA A 91 13.71 19.10 10.48
N GLY A 92 13.25 18.32 11.43
CA GLY A 92 11.89 18.49 11.96
C GLY A 92 11.36 17.24 12.62
N LYS A 93 10.12 17.35 13.09
CA LYS A 93 9.36 16.24 13.66
C LYS A 93 8.09 16.05 12.85
N ILE A 94 7.83 14.81 12.41
CA ILE A 94 6.63 14.44 11.68
C ILE A 94 5.86 13.41 12.50
N ARG A 95 4.57 13.66 12.70
CA ARG A 95 3.64 12.74 13.37
C ARG A 95 2.88 11.96 12.30
N LEU A 96 3.17 10.67 12.20
CA LEU A 96 2.58 9.76 11.22
C LEU A 96 1.55 8.85 11.91
N GLY A 97 0.29 8.94 11.47
CA GLY A 97 -0.77 8.03 11.89
C GLY A 97 -0.95 6.90 10.87
N ILE A 98 -0.96 5.64 11.31
CA ILE A 98 -1.14 4.49 10.43
C ILE A 98 -1.87 3.34 11.11
N PRO A 99 -2.53 2.44 10.34
CA PRO A 99 -3.04 1.18 10.86
C PRO A 99 -1.91 0.26 11.33
N SER A 100 -2.17 -0.54 12.35
CA SER A 100 -1.15 -1.40 13.00
C SER A 100 -0.51 -2.41 12.07
N GLU A 101 -1.25 -2.96 11.11
CA GLU A 101 -0.73 -3.90 10.11
C GLU A 101 0.36 -3.29 9.22
N PHE A 102 0.21 -2.03 8.85
CA PHE A 102 1.26 -1.33 8.10
C PHE A 102 2.48 -1.04 8.95
N ALA A 103 2.27 -0.73 10.24
CA ALA A 103 3.35 -0.51 11.19
C ALA A 103 4.22 -1.75 11.37
N THR A 104 3.62 -2.92 11.37
CA THR A 104 4.32 -4.18 11.62
C THR A 104 5.06 -4.71 10.40
N ILE A 105 4.46 -4.62 9.21
CA ILE A 105 4.95 -5.33 8.02
C ILE A 105 5.68 -4.41 7.05
N LEU A 106 5.07 -3.28 6.69
CA LEU A 106 5.57 -2.42 5.63
C LEU A 106 6.45 -1.28 6.14
N LEU A 107 6.02 -0.63 7.22
CA LEU A 107 6.64 0.60 7.68
C LEU A 107 8.10 0.46 8.16
N PRO A 108 8.53 -0.61 8.86
CA PRO A 108 9.91 -0.68 9.34
C PRO A 108 10.94 -0.54 8.21
N LYS A 109 10.67 -1.13 7.05
CA LYS A 109 11.53 -1.01 5.86
C LYS A 109 11.53 0.42 5.30
N ILE A 110 10.36 1.05 5.24
CA ILE A 110 10.18 2.41 4.72
C ILE A 110 10.83 3.42 5.66
N VAL A 111 10.52 3.34 6.96
CA VAL A 111 11.05 4.26 7.98
C VAL A 111 12.56 4.15 8.11
N SER A 112 13.11 2.94 8.11
CA SER A 112 14.57 2.74 8.18
C SER A 112 15.29 3.42 7.00
N ARG A 113 14.72 3.31 5.79
CA ARG A 113 15.29 3.97 4.59
C ARG A 113 15.14 5.49 4.65
N PHE A 114 13.97 5.96 5.09
CA PHE A 114 13.71 7.39 5.25
C PHE A 114 14.62 8.02 6.32
N ALA A 115 14.76 7.40 7.48
CA ALA A 115 15.61 7.89 8.56
C ALA A 115 17.10 7.93 8.16
N LYS A 116 17.57 6.96 7.36
CA LYS A 116 18.93 6.99 6.81
C LYS A 116 19.13 8.13 5.80
N ALA A 117 18.11 8.42 4.99
CA ALA A 117 18.15 9.51 4.01
C ALA A 117 18.05 10.90 4.66
N TYR A 118 17.29 11.01 5.77
CA TYR A 118 17.00 12.27 6.45
C TYR A 118 17.21 12.16 7.97
N PRO A 119 18.46 12.06 8.43
CA PRO A 119 18.79 11.76 9.83
C PRO A 119 18.34 12.85 10.83
N ASN A 120 18.11 14.07 10.36
CA ASN A 120 17.64 15.19 11.18
C ASN A 120 16.10 15.29 11.25
N VAL A 121 15.37 14.37 10.61
CA VAL A 121 13.91 14.28 10.70
C VAL A 121 13.51 13.17 11.66
N THR A 122 12.81 13.55 12.72
CA THR A 122 12.24 12.59 13.69
C THR A 122 10.85 12.17 13.24
N LEU A 123 10.62 10.86 13.13
CA LEU A 123 9.29 10.28 12.89
C LEU A 123 8.70 9.77 14.19
N GLU A 124 7.54 10.31 14.55
CA GLU A 124 6.68 9.78 15.62
C GLU A 124 5.53 9.03 14.97
N VAL A 125 5.48 7.70 15.18
CA VAL A 125 4.48 6.84 14.54
C VAL A 125 3.44 6.40 15.56
N ASN A 126 2.18 6.70 15.28
CA ASN A 126 1.04 6.29 16.09
C ASN A 126 0.20 5.26 15.32
N CYS A 127 -0.07 4.14 15.97
CA CYS A 127 -0.84 3.04 15.38
C CYS A 127 -2.27 3.07 15.94
N GLU A 128 -3.23 3.32 15.07
CA GLU A 128 -4.66 3.33 15.42
C GLU A 128 -5.49 2.77 14.26
N LEU A 129 -6.74 2.38 14.54
CA LEU A 129 -7.66 2.01 13.46
C LEU A 129 -7.94 3.22 12.55
N SER A 130 -8.06 2.96 11.25
CA SER A 130 -8.31 4.01 10.25
C SER A 130 -9.50 4.91 10.63
N LYS A 131 -10.56 4.36 11.21
CA LYS A 131 -11.72 5.15 11.65
C LYS A 131 -11.35 6.19 12.70
N HIS A 132 -10.41 5.90 13.61
CA HIS A 132 -9.98 6.84 14.64
C HIS A 132 -9.03 7.90 14.06
N LEU A 133 -8.10 7.49 13.21
CA LEU A 133 -7.21 8.38 12.49
C LEU A 133 -7.97 9.43 11.66
N LEU A 134 -9.11 9.05 11.07
CA LEU A 134 -9.90 9.91 10.20
C LEU A 134 -10.86 10.85 10.95
N THR A 135 -11.00 10.72 12.26
CA THR A 135 -11.76 11.69 13.07
C THR A 135 -11.11 13.07 13.06
N LYS A 136 -11.87 14.11 13.41
CA LYS A 136 -11.30 15.47 13.58
C LYS A 136 -10.14 15.47 14.59
N ALA A 137 -10.28 14.76 15.71
CA ALA A 137 -9.24 14.64 16.73
C ALA A 137 -8.02 13.86 16.22
N GLY A 138 -8.22 12.78 15.49
CA GLY A 138 -7.15 12.01 14.85
C GLY A 138 -6.38 12.85 13.83
N LYS A 139 -7.08 13.52 12.93
CA LYS A 139 -6.47 14.42 11.93
C LYS A 139 -5.67 15.57 12.57
N ALA A 140 -6.12 16.11 13.72
CA ALA A 140 -5.40 17.17 14.41
C ALA A 140 -4.10 16.69 15.12
N LYS A 141 -4.00 15.40 15.43
CA LYS A 141 -2.82 14.83 16.10
C LYS A 141 -1.68 14.46 15.12
N HIS A 142 -1.96 14.33 13.83
CA HIS A 142 -1.03 13.79 12.85
C HIS A 142 -0.78 14.78 11.71
N ASP A 143 0.46 14.83 11.24
CA ASP A 143 0.85 15.64 10.10
C ASP A 143 0.59 14.89 8.78
N VAL A 144 0.75 13.55 8.81
CA VAL A 144 0.46 12.61 7.72
C VAL A 144 -0.28 11.41 8.28
N ILE A 145 -1.29 10.96 7.56
CA ILE A 145 -2.05 9.75 7.89
C ILE A 145 -2.06 8.82 6.69
N LEU A 146 -1.75 7.55 6.91
CA LEU A 146 -2.17 6.46 6.03
C LEU A 146 -3.42 5.84 6.61
N ALA A 147 -4.45 5.63 5.81
CA ALA A 147 -5.70 5.04 6.25
C ALA A 147 -6.23 4.05 5.22
N LEU A 148 -6.85 3.00 5.72
CA LEU A 148 -7.60 2.07 4.89
C LEU A 148 -9.04 2.57 4.73
N GLY A 149 -9.56 2.44 3.52
CA GLY A 149 -10.94 2.82 3.20
C GLY A 149 -11.33 2.32 1.82
N ASP A 150 -12.59 2.48 1.49
CA ASP A 150 -13.02 2.37 0.10
C ASP A 150 -12.43 3.54 -0.70
N GLU A 151 -12.57 3.53 -2.04
CA GLU A 151 -12.09 4.63 -2.88
C GLU A 151 -12.51 5.97 -2.28
N SER A 152 -11.54 6.82 -2.00
CA SER A 152 -11.70 7.99 -1.15
C SER A 152 -12.76 8.96 -1.67
N SER A 153 -13.76 9.21 -0.86
CA SER A 153 -14.69 10.33 -1.01
C SER A 153 -14.13 11.66 -0.45
N ASP A 154 -12.99 11.64 0.22
CA ASP A 154 -12.38 12.83 0.83
C ASP A 154 -11.49 13.53 -0.21
N LYS A 155 -11.88 14.75 -0.62
CA LYS A 155 -11.13 15.60 -1.57
C LYS A 155 -9.68 15.90 -1.15
N ASN A 156 -9.34 15.64 0.11
CA ASN A 156 -8.01 15.89 0.68
C ASN A 156 -7.17 14.63 0.84
N SER A 157 -7.62 13.50 0.33
CA SER A 157 -6.87 12.25 0.37
C SER A 157 -6.40 11.83 -1.01
N ASP A 158 -5.18 11.34 -1.09
CA ASP A 158 -4.61 10.73 -2.27
C ASP A 158 -4.71 9.21 -2.13
N LEU A 159 -5.46 8.54 -3.01
CA LEU A 159 -5.40 7.09 -3.12
C LEU A 159 -4.02 6.71 -3.65
N ILE A 160 -3.24 5.99 -2.85
CA ILE A 160 -1.89 5.54 -3.25
C ILE A 160 -1.99 4.23 -4.03
N LYS A 161 -2.79 3.30 -3.50
CA LYS A 161 -2.89 1.93 -4.02
C LYS A 161 -4.21 1.30 -3.58
N THR A 162 -4.70 0.38 -4.38
CA THR A 162 -5.71 -0.60 -3.96
C THR A 162 -5.04 -1.94 -3.68
N ASP A 163 -5.53 -2.66 -2.69
CA ASP A 163 -5.04 -3.98 -2.33
C ASP A 163 -6.21 -4.95 -2.20
N ASP A 164 -6.05 -6.15 -2.71
CA ASP A 164 -7.07 -7.19 -2.62
C ASP A 164 -7.24 -7.65 -1.17
N LEU A 165 -8.46 -7.84 -0.74
CA LEU A 165 -8.74 -8.49 0.54
C LEU A 165 -8.81 -10.00 0.36
N VAL A 166 -8.16 -10.73 1.25
CA VAL A 166 -8.08 -12.19 1.19
C VAL A 166 -8.41 -12.83 2.53
N TRP A 167 -9.04 -14.01 2.48
CA TRP A 167 -9.21 -14.87 3.63
C TRP A 167 -7.88 -15.54 3.97
N VAL A 168 -7.55 -15.58 5.26
CA VAL A 168 -6.27 -16.10 5.76
C VAL A 168 -6.51 -17.09 6.88
N ALA A 169 -5.77 -18.21 6.82
CA ALA A 169 -5.79 -19.27 7.83
C ALA A 169 -4.39 -19.83 8.09
N SER A 170 -4.29 -20.69 9.09
CA SER A 170 -3.12 -21.54 9.29
C SER A 170 -3.14 -22.73 8.32
N SER A 171 -1.96 -23.16 7.87
CA SER A 171 -1.81 -24.41 7.13
C SER A 171 -2.15 -25.65 7.96
N LYS A 172 -2.19 -25.52 9.28
CA LYS A 172 -2.57 -26.60 10.23
C LYS A 172 -4.08 -26.86 10.28
N GLN A 173 -4.90 -25.94 9.76
CA GLN A 173 -6.35 -25.99 9.85
C GLN A 173 -6.97 -26.21 8.46
N ASN A 174 -8.02 -27.01 8.40
CA ASN A 174 -8.87 -27.09 7.20
C ASN A 174 -10.22 -26.40 7.45
N PRO A 175 -10.32 -25.09 7.21
CA PRO A 175 -11.52 -24.33 7.51
C PRO A 175 -12.70 -24.66 6.59
N LEU A 176 -12.49 -25.45 5.53
CA LEU A 176 -13.58 -25.96 4.67
C LEU A 176 -14.48 -26.99 5.36
N LYS A 177 -13.98 -27.65 6.42
CA LYS A 177 -14.72 -28.73 7.13
C LYS A 177 -15.58 -28.22 8.28
N VAL A 178 -15.50 -26.95 8.67
CA VAL A 178 -16.31 -26.39 9.77
C VAL A 178 -17.70 -25.96 9.28
N GLU A 179 -18.73 -26.16 10.08
CA GLU A 179 -20.09 -25.70 9.78
C GLU A 179 -20.27 -24.22 10.08
N ILE A 180 -19.72 -23.75 11.20
CA ILE A 180 -19.76 -22.34 11.62
C ILE A 180 -18.37 -21.75 11.45
N MET A 181 -18.23 -20.69 10.66
CA MET A 181 -16.94 -20.05 10.38
C MET A 181 -16.38 -19.36 11.63
N PRO A 182 -15.25 -19.85 12.19
CA PRO A 182 -14.63 -19.22 13.35
C PRO A 182 -13.81 -18.01 12.93
N LEU A 183 -14.27 -16.80 13.29
CA LEU A 183 -13.60 -15.56 12.93
C LEU A 183 -12.66 -15.09 14.04
N ILE A 184 -11.44 -14.76 13.65
CA ILE A 184 -10.47 -14.00 14.44
C ILE A 184 -10.46 -12.58 13.87
N VAL A 185 -10.77 -11.59 14.69
CA VAL A 185 -11.01 -10.21 14.21
C VAL A 185 -10.33 -9.16 15.07
N ALA A 186 -10.07 -8.02 14.49
CA ALA A 186 -9.68 -6.83 15.22
C ALA A 186 -10.88 -6.16 15.93
N ALA A 187 -10.62 -5.09 16.65
CA ALA A 187 -11.65 -4.32 17.35
C ALA A 187 -12.74 -3.77 16.40
N GLU A 188 -13.86 -3.36 16.95
CA GLU A 188 -14.94 -2.73 16.19
C GLU A 188 -14.46 -1.49 15.44
N GLY A 189 -14.90 -1.40 14.16
CA GLY A 189 -14.51 -0.36 13.23
C GLY A 189 -13.24 -0.66 12.45
N CYS A 190 -12.67 -1.86 12.59
CA CYS A 190 -11.70 -2.39 11.64
C CYS A 190 -12.41 -2.71 10.31
N ILE A 191 -11.86 -2.20 9.20
CA ILE A 191 -12.43 -2.40 7.86
C ILE A 191 -12.43 -3.88 7.46
N TYR A 192 -11.43 -4.64 7.85
CA TYR A 192 -11.32 -6.07 7.57
C TYR A 192 -12.42 -6.86 8.28
N ARG A 193 -12.66 -6.56 9.59
CA ARG A 193 -13.77 -7.14 10.36
C ARG A 193 -15.11 -6.85 9.70
N GLN A 194 -15.34 -5.59 9.34
CA GLN A 194 -16.61 -5.18 8.69
C GLN A 194 -16.81 -5.91 7.36
N ARG A 195 -15.75 -6.00 6.53
CA ARG A 195 -15.81 -6.65 5.24
C ARG A 195 -16.07 -8.16 5.37
N ALA A 196 -15.39 -8.82 6.31
CA ALA A 196 -15.60 -10.25 6.58
C ALA A 196 -17.06 -10.53 6.95
N ILE A 197 -17.57 -9.85 7.96
CA ILE A 197 -18.95 -10.02 8.46
C ILE A 197 -19.96 -9.73 7.34
N GLN A 198 -19.83 -8.58 6.67
CA GLN A 198 -20.74 -8.19 5.60
C GLN A 198 -20.82 -9.20 4.45
N ARG A 199 -19.69 -9.84 4.11
CA ARG A 199 -19.65 -10.83 3.03
C ARG A 199 -20.24 -12.17 3.45
N LEU A 200 -19.99 -12.60 4.69
CA LEU A 200 -20.58 -13.83 5.23
C LEU A 200 -22.11 -13.68 5.39
N ASP A 201 -22.57 -12.54 5.93
CA ASP A 201 -24.01 -12.27 6.07
C ASP A 201 -24.73 -12.27 4.71
N ARG A 202 -24.15 -11.62 3.70
CA ARG A 202 -24.71 -11.60 2.33
C ARG A 202 -24.76 -12.97 1.67
N SER A 203 -23.89 -13.87 2.08
CA SER A 203 -23.83 -15.26 1.57
C SER A 203 -24.57 -16.24 2.47
N GLU A 204 -25.27 -15.77 3.50
CA GLU A 204 -26.03 -16.56 4.47
C GLU A 204 -25.17 -17.66 5.13
N LEU A 205 -23.85 -17.43 5.26
CA LEU A 205 -22.92 -18.36 5.85
C LEU A 205 -22.87 -18.18 7.36
N PRO A 206 -23.04 -19.24 8.17
CA PRO A 206 -22.97 -19.14 9.61
C PRO A 206 -21.53 -18.85 10.08
N TRP A 207 -21.39 -17.87 10.95
CA TRP A 207 -20.10 -17.46 11.52
C TRP A 207 -20.22 -17.10 12.99
N GLN A 208 -19.09 -17.13 13.69
CA GLN A 208 -18.96 -16.63 15.05
C GLN A 208 -17.60 -16.02 15.28
N ILE A 209 -17.53 -14.98 16.10
CA ILE A 209 -16.26 -14.42 16.55
C ILE A 209 -15.75 -15.30 17.69
N VAL A 210 -14.62 -15.96 17.48
CA VAL A 210 -13.97 -16.82 18.48
C VAL A 210 -12.84 -16.08 19.21
N TYR A 211 -12.30 -15.02 18.59
CA TYR A 211 -11.23 -14.22 19.20
C TYR A 211 -11.23 -12.80 18.66
N THR A 212 -11.05 -11.85 19.57
CA THR A 212 -10.88 -10.42 19.22
C THR A 212 -9.58 -9.91 19.84
N ASN A 213 -8.74 -9.29 19.01
CA ASN A 213 -7.50 -8.65 19.48
C ASN A 213 -7.26 -7.37 18.69
N PRO A 214 -6.95 -6.23 19.34
CA PRO A 214 -6.62 -4.99 18.64
C PRO A 214 -5.25 -5.05 17.94
N ASP A 215 -4.36 -5.94 18.33
CA ASP A 215 -3.00 -6.09 17.80
C ASP A 215 -2.95 -7.18 16.73
N LEU A 216 -2.37 -6.83 15.57
CA LEU A 216 -2.15 -7.76 14.47
C LEU A 216 -1.31 -8.97 14.90
N THR A 217 -0.31 -8.77 15.75
CA THR A 217 0.57 -9.85 16.23
C THR A 217 -0.22 -10.90 16.99
N GLY A 218 -1.13 -10.47 17.87
CA GLY A 218 -2.03 -11.38 18.59
C GLY A 218 -2.99 -12.13 17.65
N ILE A 219 -3.50 -11.45 16.62
CA ILE A 219 -4.30 -12.09 15.56
C ILE A 219 -3.48 -13.14 14.82
N GLN A 220 -2.25 -12.84 14.42
CA GLN A 220 -1.36 -13.75 13.71
C GLN A 220 -1.09 -15.04 14.52
N TYR A 221 -0.75 -14.91 15.79
CA TYR A 221 -0.54 -16.06 16.67
C TYR A 221 -1.81 -16.91 16.83
N ALA A 222 -2.97 -16.29 17.02
CA ALA A 222 -4.23 -17.00 17.13
C ALA A 222 -4.54 -17.81 15.85
N ILE A 223 -4.26 -17.26 14.67
CA ILE A 223 -4.39 -17.98 13.40
C ILE A 223 -3.40 -19.14 13.31
N GLN A 224 -2.13 -18.92 13.67
CA GLN A 224 -1.08 -19.94 13.63
C GLN A 224 -1.41 -21.15 14.50
N GLU A 225 -2.05 -20.91 15.65
CA GLU A 225 -2.54 -21.98 16.52
C GLU A 225 -3.83 -22.66 16.03
N GLY A 226 -4.35 -22.22 14.87
CA GLY A 226 -5.53 -22.84 14.25
C GLY A 226 -6.86 -22.46 14.90
N LEU A 227 -6.94 -21.32 15.60
CA LEU A 227 -8.15 -20.89 16.29
C LEU A 227 -9.27 -20.50 15.34
N GLY A 228 -8.93 -20.01 14.12
CA GLY A 228 -9.92 -19.59 13.14
C GLY A 228 -9.31 -18.95 11.90
N VAL A 229 -10.13 -18.20 11.20
CA VAL A 229 -9.75 -17.46 9.98
C VAL A 229 -9.89 -15.96 10.18
N THR A 230 -9.17 -15.18 9.38
CA THR A 230 -9.28 -13.72 9.36
C THR A 230 -9.28 -13.19 7.93
N VAL A 231 -9.47 -11.89 7.79
CA VAL A 231 -9.30 -11.13 6.54
C VAL A 231 -8.14 -10.17 6.70
N LEU A 232 -7.26 -10.13 5.71
CA LEU A 232 -6.14 -9.19 5.60
C LEU A 232 -6.05 -8.63 4.17
N ALA A 233 -5.38 -7.51 4.01
CA ALA A 233 -4.91 -7.07 2.71
C ALA A 233 -3.82 -8.03 2.22
N LYS A 234 -3.86 -8.41 0.95
CA LYS A 234 -2.97 -9.42 0.37
C LYS A 234 -1.49 -9.10 0.57
N SER A 235 -1.10 -7.83 0.42
CA SER A 235 0.29 -7.40 0.62
C SER A 235 0.75 -7.46 2.08
N THR A 236 -0.17 -7.59 3.04
CA THR A 236 0.13 -7.67 4.48
C THR A 236 0.01 -9.07 5.06
N VAL A 237 -0.21 -10.08 4.21
CA VAL A 237 -0.28 -11.47 4.68
C VAL A 237 1.12 -11.98 5.02
N PRO A 238 1.36 -12.44 6.26
CA PRO A 238 2.64 -13.01 6.64
C PRO A 238 2.95 -14.31 5.88
N ASN A 239 4.21 -14.54 5.56
CA ASN A 239 4.66 -15.72 4.78
C ASN A 239 4.33 -17.07 5.44
N ASN A 240 4.12 -17.10 6.75
CA ASN A 240 3.79 -18.28 7.54
C ASN A 240 2.28 -18.56 7.65
N LEU A 241 1.46 -17.75 6.99
CA LEU A 241 0.01 -17.94 6.88
C LEU A 241 -0.39 -18.27 5.45
N GLN A 242 -1.54 -18.94 5.31
CA GLN A 242 -2.06 -19.37 4.03
C GLN A 242 -3.22 -18.47 3.57
N ILE A 243 -3.14 -18.00 2.34
CA ILE A 243 -4.28 -17.38 1.66
C ILE A 243 -5.23 -18.50 1.21
N LEU A 244 -6.49 -18.38 1.59
CA LEU A 244 -7.50 -19.34 1.21
C LEU A 244 -8.04 -19.04 -0.20
N PRO A 245 -8.30 -20.06 -1.02
CA PRO A 245 -8.87 -19.86 -2.35
C PRO A 245 -10.31 -19.38 -2.26
N LYS A 246 -10.74 -18.57 -3.24
CA LYS A 246 -12.15 -18.19 -3.38
C LYS A 246 -13.01 -19.43 -3.53
N SER A 247 -14.08 -19.51 -2.76
CA SER A 247 -15.02 -20.64 -2.77
C SER A 247 -16.38 -20.16 -2.23
N PRO A 248 -17.44 -20.96 -2.32
CA PRO A 248 -18.72 -20.62 -1.69
C PRO A 248 -18.61 -20.35 -0.19
N LYS A 249 -17.67 -20.98 0.53
CA LYS A 249 -17.40 -20.72 1.96
C LYS A 249 -16.53 -19.47 2.18
N PHE A 250 -15.75 -19.06 1.21
CA PHE A 250 -14.87 -17.90 1.27
C PHE A 250 -15.24 -16.93 0.15
N PRO A 251 -16.34 -16.17 0.34
CA PRO A 251 -16.83 -15.24 -0.67
C PRO A 251 -15.81 -14.16 -0.99
N ASP A 252 -15.93 -13.60 -2.17
CA ASP A 252 -15.06 -12.49 -2.62
C ASP A 252 -15.20 -11.28 -1.70
N LEU A 253 -14.08 -10.81 -1.19
CA LEU A 253 -14.00 -9.67 -0.27
C LEU A 253 -13.84 -8.33 -0.98
N GLY A 254 -13.49 -8.35 -2.28
CA GLY A 254 -13.13 -7.16 -3.03
C GLY A 254 -11.78 -6.59 -2.60
N ASN A 255 -11.61 -5.31 -2.74
CA ASN A 255 -10.37 -4.60 -2.43
C ASN A 255 -10.57 -3.54 -1.35
N VAL A 256 -9.45 -2.96 -0.91
CA VAL A 256 -9.39 -1.82 0.00
C VAL A 256 -8.40 -0.79 -0.55
N GLY A 257 -8.74 0.49 -0.44
CA GLY A 257 -7.85 1.60 -0.79
C GLY A 257 -6.90 1.95 0.35
N ILE A 258 -5.65 2.21 0.01
CA ILE A 258 -4.65 2.81 0.90
C ILE A 258 -4.63 4.30 0.58
N ASN A 259 -5.13 5.11 1.48
CA ASN A 259 -5.29 6.54 1.32
C ASN A 259 -4.27 7.30 2.15
N LEU A 260 -3.64 8.31 1.54
CA LEU A 260 -2.74 9.23 2.22
C LEU A 260 -3.44 10.57 2.43
N ILE A 261 -3.49 11.03 3.66
CA ILE A 261 -4.04 12.33 4.05
C ILE A 261 -2.92 13.16 4.66
N CYS A 262 -2.78 14.40 4.22
CA CYS A 262 -1.83 15.35 4.77
C CYS A 262 -2.56 16.54 5.39
N ASP A 263 -2.14 16.95 6.59
CA ASP A 263 -2.61 18.19 7.20
C ASP A 263 -2.36 19.37 6.26
N ALA A 264 -3.41 20.15 5.99
CA ALA A 264 -3.33 21.29 5.06
C ALA A 264 -2.25 22.30 5.46
N ASN A 265 -2.05 22.53 6.77
CA ASN A 265 -1.04 23.44 7.30
C ASN A 265 0.39 22.90 7.15
N LYS A 266 0.56 21.60 6.91
CA LYS A 266 1.85 20.91 6.77
C LYS A 266 2.23 20.60 5.32
N ARG A 267 1.35 20.85 4.36
CA ARG A 267 1.63 20.61 2.92
C ARG A 267 2.83 21.39 2.38
N GLY A 268 3.14 22.55 2.98
CA GLY A 268 4.31 23.35 2.66
C GLY A 268 5.62 22.84 3.24
N ASP A 269 5.57 22.06 4.30
CA ASP A 269 6.73 21.55 5.05
C ASP A 269 7.58 20.61 4.19
N GLN A 270 8.89 20.89 4.12
CA GLN A 270 9.82 20.13 3.28
C GLN A 270 9.99 18.68 3.77
N ALA A 271 10.06 18.46 5.07
CA ALA A 271 10.20 17.12 5.63
C ALA A 271 8.94 16.27 5.35
N VAL A 272 7.75 16.89 5.46
CA VAL A 272 6.48 16.24 5.14
C VAL A 272 6.39 15.88 3.66
N LYS A 273 6.77 16.77 2.75
CA LYS A 273 6.81 16.49 1.30
C LYS A 273 7.72 15.32 0.97
N LEU A 274 8.89 15.25 1.60
CA LEU A 274 9.84 14.15 1.39
C LEU A 274 9.28 12.83 1.91
N LEU A 275 8.65 12.81 3.10
CA LEU A 275 8.00 11.61 3.61
C LEU A 275 6.87 11.14 2.70
N ILE A 276 6.01 12.03 2.23
CA ILE A 276 4.92 11.71 1.30
C ILE A 276 5.47 11.10 0.01
N GLY A 277 6.49 11.69 -0.59
CA GLY A 277 7.16 11.14 -1.76
C GLY A 277 7.71 9.74 -1.51
N PHE A 278 8.34 9.54 -0.36
CA PHE A 278 8.90 8.26 0.06
C PHE A 278 7.83 7.18 0.26
N LEU A 279 6.71 7.53 0.91
CA LEU A 279 5.57 6.63 1.10
C LEU A 279 4.93 6.24 -0.23
N LYS A 280 4.65 7.22 -1.11
CA LYS A 280 4.08 6.97 -2.45
C LYS A 280 4.94 6.02 -3.27
N THR A 281 6.26 6.26 -3.31
CA THR A 281 7.19 5.40 -4.07
C THR A 281 7.37 4.01 -3.47
N SER A 282 7.23 3.87 -2.15
CA SER A 282 7.47 2.59 -1.46
C SER A 282 6.22 1.71 -1.35
N LEU A 283 5.03 2.29 -1.48
CA LEU A 283 3.75 1.58 -1.37
C LEU A 283 3.11 1.32 -2.74
N ALA A 284 3.46 2.10 -3.77
CA ALA A 284 3.03 1.84 -5.15
C ALA A 284 3.62 0.54 -5.66
#